data_c90439bf59411a2aa525dd9f616cb7a1
#
_entry.id   c90439bf59411a2aa525dd9f616cb7a1
#
_cell.length_a   1.000
_cell.length_b   1.000
_cell.length_c   1.000
_cell.angle_alpha   90.00
_cell.angle_beta   90.00
_cell.angle_gamma   90.00
#
_symmetry.space_group_name_H-M   'P 1'
#
loop_
_entity.id
_entity.type
_entity.pdbx_description
1 polymer ?
#
loop_
_entity_poly.entity_id
_entity_poly.type
_entity_poly.pdbx_seq_one_letter_code
_entity_poly.pdbx_strand_id
1 'polypeptide(L)'
;MIKVVILGSGNVAQHLTFAFSKSKIVDVIEVFARKKEGISFISEDKITTDISKIAKADLYIIAVSDIAIKEVSSQLNFENKLVIHTSGSISINDLGNKNRSGVFYPLQTFSKNASVNFEAIPICLEAQNNEDYLLLEKIAKSISDQVFNINSNQRKALHVSAVFVNNFVNHLYKIGNDICNENNIPFKILQPLISETANKITTLSPIEAQTGPAKRNDSQTINTHLQFLTDENQKEIYKILTKSIIDNGKKL
;
A
#
# COMPACT_ATOMS: atom_id res chain seq x y z
N MET A 1 -3.47 20.67 19.42
CA MET A 1 -3.59 19.58 18.43
C MET A 1 -2.95 20.04 17.14
N ILE A 2 -2.26 19.16 16.44
CA ILE A 2 -1.64 19.41 15.13
C ILE A 2 -2.75 19.45 14.09
N LYS A 3 -2.90 20.60 13.42
CA LYS A 3 -3.91 20.78 12.37
C LYS A 3 -3.43 20.15 11.07
N VAL A 4 -4.23 19.26 10.50
CA VAL A 4 -3.91 18.53 9.27
C VAL A 4 -4.97 18.81 8.21
N VAL A 5 -4.51 19.08 6.98
CA VAL A 5 -5.33 19.09 5.78
C VAL A 5 -4.95 17.88 4.93
N ILE A 6 -5.92 17.11 4.48
CA ILE A 6 -5.71 15.98 3.57
C ILE A 6 -6.16 16.38 2.15
N LEU A 7 -5.25 16.24 1.18
CA LEU A 7 -5.50 16.53 -0.23
C LEU A 7 -5.74 15.21 -0.97
N GLY A 8 -7.00 14.90 -1.19
CA GLY A 8 -7.48 13.65 -1.80
C GLY A 8 -8.66 13.05 -1.06
N SER A 9 -9.44 12.22 -1.75
CA SER A 9 -10.64 11.56 -1.22
C SER A 9 -10.69 10.06 -1.52
N GLY A 10 -9.54 9.47 -1.87
CA GLY A 10 -9.41 8.03 -2.11
C GLY A 10 -9.32 7.21 -0.82
N ASN A 11 -9.11 5.90 -0.98
CA ASN A 11 -9.05 4.97 0.15
C ASN A 11 -8.02 5.37 1.22
N VAL A 12 -6.81 5.79 0.81
CA VAL A 12 -5.76 6.22 1.75
C VAL A 12 -6.21 7.44 2.56
N ALA A 13 -6.79 8.45 1.88
CA ALA A 13 -7.31 9.65 2.54
C ALA A 13 -8.39 9.31 3.57
N GLN A 14 -9.36 8.46 3.20
CA GLN A 14 -10.41 7.99 4.09
C GLN A 14 -9.85 7.28 5.32
N HIS A 15 -8.97 6.31 5.11
CA HIS A 15 -8.40 5.52 6.21
C HIS A 15 -7.52 6.34 7.15
N LEU A 16 -6.72 7.29 6.61
CA LEU A 16 -5.95 8.23 7.43
C LEU A 16 -6.86 9.16 8.23
N THR A 17 -7.95 9.65 7.63
CA THR A 17 -8.94 10.48 8.36
C THR A 17 -9.52 9.72 9.54
N PHE A 18 -9.90 8.44 9.36
CA PHE A 18 -10.38 7.60 10.46
C PHE A 18 -9.30 7.32 11.51
N ALA A 19 -8.07 7.05 11.10
CA ALA A 19 -6.98 6.82 12.05
C ALA A 19 -6.71 8.07 12.89
N PHE A 20 -6.64 9.25 12.25
CA PHE A 20 -6.40 10.51 12.93
C PHE A 20 -7.56 10.95 13.83
N SER A 21 -8.81 10.60 13.51
CA SER A 21 -9.94 10.89 14.38
C SER A 21 -9.85 10.22 15.77
N LYS A 22 -9.06 9.14 15.88
CA LYS A 22 -8.77 8.45 17.15
C LYS A 22 -7.55 9.04 17.87
N SER A 23 -6.75 9.84 17.20
CA SER A 23 -5.55 10.46 17.78
C SER A 23 -5.90 11.65 18.68
N LYS A 24 -5.27 11.74 19.86
CA LYS A 24 -5.44 12.88 20.77
C LYS A 24 -4.61 14.09 20.40
N ILE A 25 -3.71 13.97 19.41
CA ILE A 25 -2.74 15.03 19.04
C ILE A 25 -2.98 15.60 17.65
N VAL A 26 -3.81 14.94 16.80
CA VAL A 26 -4.10 15.35 15.42
C VAL A 26 -5.54 15.82 15.30
N ASP A 27 -5.77 16.89 14.53
CA ASP A 27 -7.10 17.34 14.11
C ASP A 27 -7.11 17.49 12.59
N VAL A 28 -7.89 16.64 11.90
CA VAL A 28 -8.16 16.80 10.48
C VAL A 28 -9.19 17.91 10.31
N ILE A 29 -8.70 19.09 10.01
CA ILE A 29 -9.54 20.29 9.90
C ILE A 29 -10.23 20.41 8.54
N GLU A 30 -9.64 19.81 7.48
CA GLU A 30 -10.19 19.92 6.13
C GLU A 30 -9.71 18.76 5.25
N VAL A 31 -10.56 18.36 4.30
CA VAL A 31 -10.24 17.46 3.19
C VAL A 31 -10.50 18.19 1.87
N PHE A 32 -9.48 18.29 1.02
CA PHE A 32 -9.65 18.76 -0.35
C PHE A 32 -9.99 17.59 -1.28
N ALA A 33 -11.01 17.77 -2.11
CA ALA A 33 -11.39 16.83 -3.16
C ALA A 33 -11.91 17.56 -4.39
N ARG A 34 -11.70 17.03 -5.58
CA ARG A 34 -12.20 17.62 -6.85
C ARG A 34 -13.73 17.66 -6.93
N LYS A 35 -14.41 16.80 -6.18
CA LYS A 35 -15.87 16.72 -6.07
C LYS A 35 -16.25 16.32 -4.64
N LYS A 36 -17.36 16.81 -4.13
CA LYS A 36 -17.87 16.46 -2.78
C LYS A 36 -18.63 15.13 -2.76
N GLU A 37 -19.20 14.75 -3.90
CA GLU A 37 -20.08 13.59 -3.99
C GLU A 37 -19.32 12.28 -3.63
N GLY A 38 -19.96 11.47 -2.80
CA GLY A 38 -19.44 10.17 -2.37
C GLY A 38 -18.39 10.23 -1.25
N ILE A 39 -18.11 11.41 -0.68
CA ILE A 39 -17.30 11.58 0.52
C ILE A 39 -18.22 11.54 1.73
N SER A 40 -18.09 10.51 2.55
CA SER A 40 -18.92 10.29 3.76
C SER A 40 -18.08 10.08 5.03
N PHE A 41 -16.77 10.15 4.92
CA PHE A 41 -15.85 9.86 6.03
C PHE A 41 -15.44 11.10 6.84
N ILE A 42 -15.92 12.27 6.46
CA ILE A 42 -15.76 13.54 7.17
C ILE A 42 -17.01 14.40 6.97
N SER A 43 -17.28 15.32 7.86
CA SER A 43 -18.42 16.25 7.77
C SER A 43 -18.28 17.18 6.56
N GLU A 44 -19.42 17.53 5.94
CA GLU A 44 -19.44 18.28 4.67
C GLU A 44 -18.84 19.68 4.77
N ASP A 45 -18.97 20.33 5.91
CA ASP A 45 -18.39 21.64 6.22
C ASP A 45 -16.85 21.64 6.23
N LYS A 46 -16.23 20.47 6.41
CA LYS A 46 -14.78 20.25 6.32
C LYS A 46 -14.30 19.83 4.93
N ILE A 47 -15.14 19.86 3.90
CA ILE A 47 -14.75 19.49 2.53
C ILE A 47 -14.65 20.74 1.66
N THR A 48 -13.46 20.98 1.09
CA THR A 48 -13.26 22.02 0.07
C THR A 48 -13.01 21.41 -1.32
N THR A 49 -13.51 22.07 -2.36
CA THR A 49 -13.25 21.72 -3.76
C THR A 49 -12.39 22.76 -4.49
N ASP A 50 -12.03 23.85 -3.81
CA ASP A 50 -11.18 24.89 -4.32
C ASP A 50 -9.80 24.86 -3.65
N ILE A 51 -8.79 24.39 -4.40
CA ILE A 51 -7.42 24.25 -3.89
C ILE A 51 -6.81 25.59 -3.45
N SER A 52 -7.31 26.72 -4.01
CA SER A 52 -6.83 28.06 -3.66
C SER A 52 -7.32 28.54 -2.29
N LYS A 53 -8.37 27.89 -1.74
CA LYS A 53 -9.00 28.22 -0.47
C LYS A 53 -8.69 27.25 0.67
N ILE A 54 -7.72 26.38 0.48
CA ILE A 54 -7.30 25.40 1.49
C ILE A 54 -6.95 26.12 2.81
N ALA A 55 -7.47 25.58 3.90
CA ALA A 55 -7.27 26.11 5.26
C ALA A 55 -5.78 26.11 5.66
N LYS A 56 -5.40 27.06 6.51
CA LYS A 56 -4.04 27.09 7.10
C LYS A 56 -3.89 25.95 8.11
N ALA A 57 -2.88 25.12 7.93
CA ALA A 57 -2.59 23.95 8.76
C ALA A 57 -1.10 23.84 9.09
N ASP A 58 -0.78 22.94 10.01
CA ASP A 58 0.59 22.59 10.37
C ASP A 58 1.19 21.57 9.41
N LEU A 59 0.32 20.69 8.83
CA LEU A 59 0.70 19.61 7.93
C LEU A 59 -0.33 19.48 6.80
N TYR A 60 0.16 19.30 5.58
CA TYR A 60 -0.63 19.01 4.38
C TYR A 60 -0.25 17.64 3.83
N ILE A 61 -1.21 16.72 3.73
CA ILE A 61 -1.01 15.33 3.27
C ILE A 61 -1.64 15.14 1.89
N ILE A 62 -0.81 14.94 0.87
CA ILE A 62 -1.25 14.61 -0.49
C ILE A 62 -1.50 13.10 -0.59
N ALA A 63 -2.77 12.71 -0.60
CA ALA A 63 -3.25 11.33 -0.68
C ALA A 63 -4.07 11.11 -1.96
N VAL A 64 -3.44 11.32 -3.10
CA VAL A 64 -3.98 11.15 -4.46
C VAL A 64 -3.22 10.05 -5.21
N SER A 65 -3.59 9.77 -6.47
CA SER A 65 -2.81 8.87 -7.33
C SER A 65 -1.40 9.42 -7.57
N ASP A 66 -0.43 8.53 -7.74
CA ASP A 66 0.99 8.88 -7.93
C ASP A 66 1.21 9.94 -9.01
N ILE A 67 0.53 9.81 -10.15
CA ILE A 67 0.60 10.75 -11.29
C ILE A 67 0.17 12.16 -10.89
N ALA A 68 -0.77 12.32 -9.98
CA ALA A 68 -1.34 13.61 -9.58
C ALA A 68 -0.55 14.32 -8.46
N ILE A 69 0.39 13.64 -7.78
CA ILE A 69 1.10 14.21 -6.61
C ILE A 69 1.83 15.51 -6.97
N LYS A 70 2.62 15.49 -8.04
CA LYS A 70 3.41 16.63 -8.47
C LYS A 70 2.51 17.81 -8.90
N GLU A 71 1.43 17.52 -9.61
CA GLU A 71 0.46 18.52 -10.05
C GLU A 71 -0.20 19.19 -8.84
N VAL A 72 -0.76 18.40 -7.91
CA VAL A 72 -1.42 18.91 -6.70
C VAL A 72 -0.44 19.74 -5.86
N SER A 73 0.81 19.26 -5.68
CA SER A 73 1.83 20.01 -4.94
C SER A 73 2.13 21.37 -5.58
N SER A 74 2.19 21.44 -6.92
CA SER A 74 2.49 22.68 -7.66
C SER A 74 1.37 23.73 -7.57
N GLN A 75 0.13 23.30 -7.36
CA GLN A 75 -1.04 24.17 -7.24
C GLN A 75 -1.19 24.84 -5.86
N LEU A 76 -0.40 24.41 -4.86
CA LEU A 76 -0.45 25.00 -3.53
C LEU A 76 0.10 26.44 -3.58
N ASN A 77 -0.70 27.41 -3.10
CA ASN A 77 -0.42 28.83 -3.17
C ASN A 77 0.32 29.38 -1.93
N PHE A 78 0.90 28.52 -1.11
CA PHE A 78 1.68 28.86 0.08
C PHE A 78 3.09 28.28 0.01
N GLU A 79 3.98 28.79 0.87
CA GLU A 79 5.38 28.41 0.95
C GLU A 79 5.79 28.10 2.39
N ASN A 80 6.93 27.40 2.55
CA ASN A 80 7.54 27.06 3.84
C ASN A 80 6.63 26.25 4.78
N LYS A 81 5.62 25.54 4.24
CA LYS A 81 4.77 24.61 5.00
C LYS A 81 5.27 23.17 4.84
N LEU A 82 4.95 22.32 5.79
CA LEU A 82 5.22 20.90 5.65
C LEU A 82 4.16 20.24 4.76
N VAL A 83 4.58 19.80 3.59
CA VAL A 83 3.75 19.10 2.59
C VAL A 83 4.35 17.70 2.41
N ILE A 84 3.51 16.70 2.55
CA ILE A 84 3.94 15.30 2.44
C ILE A 84 3.03 14.53 1.47
N HIS A 85 3.53 13.41 0.96
CA HIS A 85 2.70 12.48 0.19
C HIS A 85 2.65 11.09 0.84
N THR A 86 1.69 10.26 0.37
CA THR A 86 1.48 8.90 0.90
C THR A 86 1.89 7.79 -0.08
N SER A 87 2.61 8.12 -1.15
CA SER A 87 3.02 7.16 -2.18
C SER A 87 4.21 6.30 -1.76
N GLY A 88 4.17 5.01 -2.13
CA GLY A 88 5.30 4.09 -2.02
C GLY A 88 6.36 4.29 -3.12
N SER A 89 5.99 4.87 -4.27
CA SER A 89 6.82 4.93 -5.49
C SER A 89 7.45 6.28 -5.75
N ILE A 90 6.76 7.38 -5.37
CA ILE A 90 7.15 8.75 -5.70
C ILE A 90 8.27 9.23 -4.78
N SER A 91 9.26 9.95 -5.34
CA SER A 91 10.34 10.53 -4.56
C SER A 91 9.86 11.72 -3.73
N ILE A 92 10.46 11.93 -2.56
CA ILE A 92 10.24 13.14 -1.75
C ILE A 92 10.51 14.42 -2.53
N ASN A 93 11.45 14.39 -3.49
CA ASN A 93 11.84 15.53 -4.33
C ASN A 93 10.76 15.94 -5.36
N ASP A 94 9.80 15.06 -5.65
CA ASP A 94 8.71 15.34 -6.60
C ASP A 94 7.66 16.32 -6.06
N LEU A 95 7.70 16.63 -4.75
CA LEU A 95 6.87 17.68 -4.14
C LEU A 95 7.34 19.12 -4.47
N GLY A 96 8.49 19.27 -5.12
CA GLY A 96 9.06 20.57 -5.43
C GLY A 96 9.81 21.20 -4.26
N ASN A 97 10.16 22.50 -4.38
CA ASN A 97 11.03 23.20 -3.42
C ASN A 97 10.39 24.42 -2.74
N LYS A 98 9.12 24.72 -3.01
CA LYS A 98 8.40 25.83 -2.36
C LYS A 98 8.10 25.54 -0.88
N ASN A 99 7.88 24.26 -0.58
CA ASN A 99 7.48 23.79 0.72
C ASN A 99 8.49 22.77 1.26
N ARG A 100 8.51 22.58 2.57
CA ARG A 100 9.28 21.50 3.19
C ARG A 100 8.59 20.18 2.86
N SER A 101 9.37 19.20 2.42
CA SER A 101 8.84 17.96 1.88
C SER A 101 9.04 16.78 2.83
N GLY A 102 8.08 15.89 2.83
CA GLY A 102 8.15 14.62 3.56
C GLY A 102 7.29 13.53 2.93
N VAL A 103 7.36 12.36 3.53
CA VAL A 103 6.57 11.18 3.15
C VAL A 103 5.98 10.54 4.40
N PHE A 104 4.74 10.12 4.30
CA PHE A 104 4.01 9.36 5.30
C PHE A 104 3.32 8.19 4.59
N TYR A 105 4.03 7.09 4.41
CA TYR A 105 3.57 5.94 3.62
C TYR A 105 3.10 4.81 4.52
N PRO A 106 1.78 4.64 4.74
CA PRO A 106 1.25 3.47 5.40
C PRO A 106 1.30 2.26 4.45
N LEU A 107 2.09 1.25 4.82
CA LEU A 107 2.28 0.04 4.04
C LEU A 107 1.11 -0.94 4.26
N GLN A 108 0.04 -0.74 3.52
CA GLN A 108 -1.16 -1.57 3.61
C GLN A 108 -1.96 -1.53 2.30
N THR A 109 -2.79 -2.55 2.07
CA THR A 109 -3.84 -2.54 1.06
C THR A 109 -5.11 -1.94 1.66
N PHE A 110 -5.59 -0.85 1.07
CA PHE A 110 -6.77 -0.13 1.56
C PHE A 110 -7.96 -0.34 0.63
N SER A 111 -9.03 -0.93 1.16
CA SER A 111 -10.31 -1.07 0.48
C SER A 111 -11.35 -0.15 1.11
N LYS A 112 -12.22 0.47 0.31
CA LYS A 112 -13.15 1.52 0.75
C LYS A 112 -13.99 1.14 1.98
N ASN A 113 -14.43 -0.11 2.06
CA ASN A 113 -15.36 -0.58 3.09
C ASN A 113 -14.73 -1.56 4.11
N ALA A 114 -13.41 -1.77 4.06
CA ALA A 114 -12.72 -2.65 4.99
C ALA A 114 -12.27 -1.88 6.24
N SER A 115 -12.54 -2.42 7.42
CA SER A 115 -11.94 -1.91 8.65
C SER A 115 -10.48 -2.36 8.72
N VAL A 116 -9.57 -1.43 9.05
CA VAL A 116 -8.13 -1.70 9.15
C VAL A 116 -7.66 -1.32 10.55
N ASN A 117 -6.91 -2.21 11.20
CA ASN A 117 -6.25 -1.89 12.46
C ASN A 117 -4.95 -1.12 12.18
N PHE A 118 -4.98 0.21 12.38
CA PHE A 118 -3.83 1.07 12.14
C PHE A 118 -2.66 0.83 13.09
N GLU A 119 -2.88 0.35 14.31
CA GLU A 119 -1.82 0.06 15.29
C GLU A 119 -0.79 -0.93 14.74
N ALA A 120 -1.25 -1.90 13.93
CA ALA A 120 -0.39 -2.91 13.32
C ALA A 120 0.19 -2.53 11.94
N ILE A 121 -0.20 -1.36 11.36
CA ILE A 121 0.26 -0.97 10.02
C ILE A 121 1.64 -0.32 10.10
N PRO A 122 2.64 -0.84 9.36
CA PRO A 122 3.92 -0.15 9.20
C PRO A 122 3.73 1.22 8.53
N ILE A 123 4.22 2.28 9.17
CA ILE A 123 4.25 3.62 8.61
C ILE A 123 5.70 3.98 8.31
N CYS A 124 6.00 4.16 7.02
CA CYS A 124 7.32 4.54 6.55
C CYS A 124 7.40 6.04 6.37
N LEU A 125 8.36 6.67 7.04
CA LEU A 125 8.55 8.11 7.08
C LEU A 125 9.84 8.53 6.39
N GLU A 126 9.79 9.69 5.73
CA GLU A 126 10.95 10.40 5.20
C GLU A 126 10.70 11.91 5.34
N ALA A 127 11.72 12.68 5.66
CA ALA A 127 11.65 14.13 5.70
C ALA A 127 12.99 14.76 5.29
N GLN A 128 12.96 15.99 4.79
CA GLN A 128 14.17 16.71 4.37
C GLN A 128 15.05 17.14 5.54
N ASN A 129 14.48 17.31 6.75
CA ASN A 129 15.19 17.71 7.95
C ASN A 129 14.67 16.96 9.17
N ASN A 130 15.44 17.00 10.25
CA ASN A 130 15.14 16.23 11.45
C ASN A 130 13.94 16.77 12.24
N GLU A 131 13.66 18.07 12.20
CA GLU A 131 12.52 18.67 12.91
C GLU A 131 11.21 18.17 12.31
N ASP A 132 11.09 18.20 10.98
CA ASP A 132 9.92 17.67 10.27
C ASP A 132 9.78 16.15 10.46
N TYR A 133 10.92 15.41 10.47
CA TYR A 133 10.89 13.98 10.76
C TYR A 133 10.31 13.68 12.14
N LEU A 134 10.75 14.37 13.18
CA LEU A 134 10.27 14.19 14.55
C LEU A 134 8.77 14.53 14.67
N LEU A 135 8.30 15.54 13.94
CA LEU A 135 6.88 15.86 13.89
C LEU A 135 6.07 14.73 13.23
N LEU A 136 6.53 14.21 12.08
CA LEU A 136 5.89 13.09 11.39
C LEU A 136 5.92 11.82 12.24
N GLU A 137 7.03 11.54 12.91
CA GLU A 137 7.15 10.38 13.81
C GLU A 137 6.17 10.47 14.98
N LYS A 138 6.02 11.64 15.59
CA LYS A 138 5.04 11.88 16.66
C LYS A 138 3.61 11.63 16.17
N ILE A 139 3.29 12.09 14.96
CA ILE A 139 1.98 11.85 14.34
C ILE A 139 1.78 10.36 14.06
N ALA A 140 2.76 9.68 13.45
CA ALA A 140 2.69 8.26 13.13
C ALA A 140 2.51 7.40 14.38
N LYS A 141 3.30 7.65 15.44
CA LYS A 141 3.20 6.94 16.73
C LYS A 141 1.86 7.17 17.46
N SER A 142 1.09 8.17 17.07
CA SER A 142 -0.25 8.37 17.64
C SER A 142 -1.32 7.45 17.05
N ILE A 143 -1.00 6.73 15.96
CA ILE A 143 -1.92 5.83 15.25
C ILE A 143 -1.34 4.45 14.94
N SER A 144 -0.02 4.25 15.06
CA SER A 144 0.65 2.98 14.80
C SER A 144 1.82 2.73 15.74
N ASP A 145 2.00 1.46 16.12
CA ASP A 145 3.17 0.98 16.88
C ASP A 145 4.37 0.67 15.97
N GLN A 146 4.18 0.66 14.65
CA GLN A 146 5.15 0.25 13.64
C GLN A 146 5.59 1.45 12.79
N VAL A 147 6.63 2.17 13.22
CA VAL A 147 7.14 3.38 12.53
C VAL A 147 8.58 3.16 12.08
N PHE A 148 8.86 3.42 10.81
CA PHE A 148 10.15 3.18 10.18
C PHE A 148 10.67 4.41 9.44
N ASN A 149 11.96 4.72 9.61
CA ASN A 149 12.65 5.73 8.81
C ASN A 149 13.19 5.04 7.53
N ILE A 150 12.61 5.36 6.38
CA ILE A 150 12.92 4.72 5.10
C ILE A 150 13.00 5.78 4.01
N ASN A 151 14.17 5.94 3.39
CA ASN A 151 14.35 6.89 2.29
C ASN A 151 13.63 6.48 0.99
N SER A 152 13.56 7.40 0.03
CA SER A 152 12.84 7.20 -1.23
C SER A 152 13.29 5.94 -2.00
N ASN A 153 14.59 5.62 -2.02
CA ASN A 153 15.09 4.41 -2.72
C ASN A 153 14.65 3.13 -1.99
N GLN A 154 14.78 3.11 -0.66
CA GLN A 154 14.34 1.98 0.16
C GLN A 154 12.82 1.80 0.07
N ARG A 155 12.04 2.89 0.09
CA ARG A 155 10.59 2.85 -0.04
C ARG A 155 10.15 2.31 -1.38
N LYS A 156 10.82 2.70 -2.49
CA LYS A 156 10.56 2.16 -3.81
C LYS A 156 10.81 0.65 -3.87
N ALA A 157 11.92 0.19 -3.32
CA ALA A 157 12.22 -1.25 -3.23
C ALA A 157 11.18 -1.99 -2.39
N LEU A 158 10.80 -1.43 -1.23
CA LEU A 158 9.76 -1.98 -0.35
C LEU A 158 8.41 -2.05 -1.06
N HIS A 159 8.03 -1.01 -1.83
CA HIS A 159 6.78 -1.01 -2.57
C HIS A 159 6.75 -2.09 -3.66
N VAL A 160 7.85 -2.27 -4.41
CA VAL A 160 7.97 -3.37 -5.38
C VAL A 160 7.84 -4.73 -4.67
N SER A 161 8.49 -4.91 -3.52
CA SER A 161 8.36 -6.13 -2.71
C SER A 161 6.89 -6.36 -2.26
N ALA A 162 6.21 -5.30 -1.84
CA ALA A 162 4.79 -5.36 -1.47
C ALA A 162 3.88 -5.78 -2.63
N VAL A 163 4.18 -5.34 -3.85
CA VAL A 163 3.45 -5.80 -5.06
C VAL A 163 3.59 -7.32 -5.21
N PHE A 164 4.79 -7.87 -5.02
CA PHE A 164 5.00 -9.33 -5.08
C PHE A 164 4.22 -10.08 -4.01
N VAL A 165 4.30 -9.65 -2.76
CA VAL A 165 3.70 -10.42 -1.64
C VAL A 165 2.21 -10.16 -1.42
N ASN A 166 1.64 -9.16 -2.07
CA ASN A 166 0.22 -8.80 -1.93
C ASN A 166 -0.53 -8.83 -3.27
N ASN A 167 -0.19 -7.95 -4.21
CA ASN A 167 -0.99 -7.79 -5.44
C ASN A 167 -0.90 -9.03 -6.35
N PHE A 168 0.31 -9.57 -6.56
CA PHE A 168 0.48 -10.78 -7.38
C PHE A 168 -0.11 -12.00 -6.68
N VAL A 169 0.05 -12.12 -5.35
CA VAL A 169 -0.56 -13.21 -4.59
C VAL A 169 -2.08 -13.17 -4.71
N ASN A 170 -2.71 -11.99 -4.60
CA ASN A 170 -4.15 -11.87 -4.81
C ASN A 170 -4.57 -12.28 -6.23
N HIS A 171 -3.77 -11.95 -7.24
CA HIS A 171 -4.02 -12.39 -8.61
C HIS A 171 -3.90 -13.92 -8.77
N LEU A 172 -2.94 -14.55 -8.10
CA LEU A 172 -2.83 -16.02 -8.06
C LEU A 172 -4.04 -16.67 -7.37
N TYR A 173 -4.61 -16.06 -6.33
CA TYR A 173 -5.87 -16.51 -5.74
C TYR A 173 -7.03 -16.42 -6.74
N LYS A 174 -7.08 -15.35 -7.55
CA LYS A 174 -8.08 -15.21 -8.62
C LYS A 174 -7.95 -16.35 -9.64
N ILE A 175 -6.74 -16.67 -10.08
CA ILE A 175 -6.47 -17.79 -10.99
C ILE A 175 -6.95 -19.12 -10.37
N GLY A 176 -6.58 -19.38 -9.11
CA GLY A 176 -7.04 -20.59 -8.41
C GLY A 176 -8.56 -20.66 -8.27
N ASN A 177 -9.23 -19.53 -8.04
CA ASN A 177 -10.69 -19.44 -8.01
C ASN A 177 -11.32 -19.75 -9.37
N ASP A 178 -10.75 -19.24 -10.47
CA ASP A 178 -11.25 -19.49 -11.82
C ASP A 178 -11.16 -20.98 -12.16
N ILE A 179 -10.01 -21.64 -11.92
CA ILE A 179 -9.81 -23.07 -12.11
C ILE A 179 -10.83 -23.89 -11.30
N CYS A 180 -11.07 -23.49 -10.03
CA CYS A 180 -12.07 -24.14 -9.18
C CYS A 180 -13.48 -24.01 -9.79
N ASN A 181 -13.87 -22.82 -10.26
CA ASN A 181 -15.19 -22.56 -10.84
C ASN A 181 -15.40 -23.34 -12.14
N GLU A 182 -14.39 -23.40 -13.01
CA GLU A 182 -14.42 -24.17 -14.27
C GLU A 182 -14.63 -25.67 -14.02
N ASN A 183 -14.23 -26.16 -12.85
CA ASN A 183 -14.34 -27.58 -12.48
C ASN A 183 -15.41 -27.87 -11.42
N ASN A 184 -16.30 -26.90 -11.13
CA ASN A 184 -17.38 -27.03 -10.14
C ASN A 184 -16.87 -27.34 -8.70
N ILE A 185 -15.70 -26.83 -8.34
CA ILE A 185 -15.08 -27.00 -7.03
C ILE A 185 -15.28 -25.71 -6.22
N PRO A 186 -15.84 -25.78 -5.00
CA PRO A 186 -15.95 -24.58 -4.14
C PRO A 186 -14.58 -24.05 -3.72
N PHE A 187 -14.25 -22.80 -4.10
CA PHE A 187 -12.95 -22.18 -3.77
C PHE A 187 -12.62 -22.17 -2.27
N LYS A 188 -13.65 -22.17 -1.40
CA LYS A 188 -13.47 -22.22 0.06
C LYS A 188 -12.64 -23.42 0.55
N ILE A 189 -12.55 -24.50 -0.23
CA ILE A 189 -11.71 -25.67 0.09
C ILE A 189 -10.22 -25.29 0.17
N LEU A 190 -9.78 -24.26 -0.57
CA LEU A 190 -8.40 -23.76 -0.60
C LEU A 190 -8.09 -22.79 0.54
N GLN A 191 -9.08 -22.25 1.28
CA GLN A 191 -8.85 -21.26 2.33
C GLN A 191 -7.88 -21.73 3.42
N PRO A 192 -7.94 -22.98 3.94
CA PRO A 192 -6.96 -23.44 4.92
C PRO A 192 -5.53 -23.48 4.36
N LEU A 193 -5.37 -23.87 3.09
CA LEU A 193 -4.05 -23.90 2.43
C LEU A 193 -3.48 -22.48 2.23
N ILE A 194 -4.31 -21.52 1.88
CA ILE A 194 -3.95 -20.10 1.77
C ILE A 194 -3.42 -19.58 3.12
N SER A 195 -4.19 -19.83 4.20
CA SER A 195 -3.81 -19.41 5.55
C SER A 195 -2.51 -20.06 6.01
N GLU A 196 -2.35 -21.37 5.76
CA GLU A 196 -1.14 -22.11 6.10
C GLU A 196 0.09 -21.56 5.38
N THR A 197 -0.03 -21.22 4.10
CA THR A 197 1.07 -20.64 3.30
C THR A 197 1.52 -19.30 3.87
N ALA A 198 0.59 -18.44 4.28
CA ALA A 198 0.90 -17.16 4.91
C ALA A 198 1.49 -17.33 6.32
N ASN A 199 0.99 -18.29 7.11
CA ASN A 199 1.47 -18.55 8.46
C ASN A 199 2.90 -19.10 8.49
N LYS A 200 3.25 -19.98 7.56
CA LYS A 200 4.60 -20.57 7.49
C LYS A 200 5.71 -19.54 7.41
N ILE A 201 5.54 -18.47 6.65
CA ILE A 201 6.57 -17.43 6.49
C ILE A 201 6.74 -16.53 7.73
N THR A 202 5.91 -16.70 8.77
CA THR A 202 6.12 -16.03 10.07
C THR A 202 7.20 -16.72 10.91
N THR A 203 7.48 -18.00 10.64
CA THR A 203 8.43 -18.82 11.40
C THR A 203 9.57 -19.41 10.55
N LEU A 204 9.35 -19.57 9.26
CA LEU A 204 10.33 -20.08 8.30
C LEU A 204 10.67 -18.99 7.29
N SER A 205 11.89 -19.01 6.76
CA SER A 205 12.22 -18.20 5.59
C SER A 205 11.39 -18.66 4.37
N PRO A 206 11.12 -17.80 3.40
CA PRO A 206 10.39 -18.18 2.17
C PRO A 206 11.03 -19.32 1.40
N ILE A 207 12.36 -19.48 1.46
CA ILE A 207 13.11 -20.58 0.84
C ILE A 207 12.84 -21.91 1.55
N GLU A 208 12.86 -21.93 2.88
CA GLU A 208 12.57 -23.11 3.67
C GLU A 208 11.10 -23.54 3.56
N ALA A 209 10.19 -22.56 3.50
CA ALA A 209 8.75 -22.80 3.35
C ALA A 209 8.35 -23.32 1.96
N GLN A 210 9.24 -23.18 0.94
CA GLN A 210 8.92 -23.57 -0.43
C GLN A 210 8.75 -25.09 -0.58
N THR A 211 7.62 -25.51 -1.12
CA THR A 211 7.26 -26.90 -1.41
C THR A 211 6.75 -27.02 -2.86
N GLY A 212 6.27 -28.20 -3.24
CA GLY A 212 5.61 -28.46 -4.50
C GLY A 212 6.47 -29.10 -5.60
N PRO A 213 5.90 -29.42 -6.78
CA PRO A 213 6.60 -30.14 -7.85
C PRO A 213 7.80 -29.37 -8.41
N ALA A 214 7.73 -28.06 -8.51
CA ALA A 214 8.84 -27.23 -8.98
C ALA A 214 10.07 -27.34 -8.03
N LYS A 215 9.86 -27.31 -6.68
CA LYS A 215 10.95 -27.49 -5.71
C LYS A 215 11.65 -28.87 -5.84
N ARG A 216 10.89 -29.91 -6.17
CA ARG A 216 11.42 -31.28 -6.36
C ARG A 216 11.88 -31.58 -7.78
N ASN A 217 11.77 -30.62 -8.70
CA ASN A 217 12.03 -30.77 -10.14
C ASN A 217 11.21 -31.94 -10.77
N ASP A 218 9.97 -32.10 -10.34
CA ASP A 218 9.05 -33.16 -10.80
C ASP A 218 8.42 -32.77 -12.15
N SER A 219 9.16 -33.07 -13.22
CA SER A 219 8.76 -32.73 -14.59
C SER A 219 7.48 -33.44 -15.03
N GLN A 220 7.18 -34.65 -14.53
CA GLN A 220 5.98 -35.40 -14.88
C GLN A 220 4.73 -34.68 -14.37
N THR A 221 4.71 -34.30 -13.09
CA THR A 221 3.61 -33.57 -12.49
C THR A 221 3.43 -32.19 -13.16
N ILE A 222 4.55 -31.47 -13.42
CA ILE A 222 4.53 -30.17 -14.09
C ILE A 222 3.89 -30.27 -15.46
N ASN A 223 4.25 -31.25 -16.28
CA ASN A 223 3.69 -31.46 -17.62
C ASN A 223 2.20 -31.81 -17.55
N THR A 224 1.77 -32.66 -16.60
CA THR A 224 0.35 -32.98 -16.39
C THR A 224 -0.46 -31.74 -16.05
N HIS A 225 0.04 -30.84 -15.20
CA HIS A 225 -0.63 -29.58 -14.88
C HIS A 225 -0.74 -28.68 -16.12
N LEU A 226 0.33 -28.56 -16.92
CA LEU A 226 0.32 -27.73 -18.13
C LEU A 226 -0.65 -28.27 -19.20
N GLN A 227 -0.85 -29.59 -19.27
CA GLN A 227 -1.83 -30.22 -20.16
C GLN A 227 -3.28 -30.00 -19.66
N PHE A 228 -3.49 -29.96 -18.35
CA PHE A 228 -4.79 -29.74 -17.73
C PHE A 228 -5.27 -28.30 -17.90
N LEU A 229 -4.39 -27.30 -17.80
CA LEU A 229 -4.74 -25.89 -17.97
C LEU A 229 -5.21 -25.63 -19.42
N THR A 230 -6.32 -24.93 -19.58
CA THR A 230 -6.89 -24.56 -20.88
C THR A 230 -6.53 -23.13 -21.30
N ASP A 231 -6.41 -22.21 -20.34
CA ASP A 231 -6.09 -20.79 -20.57
C ASP A 231 -4.58 -20.58 -20.78
N GLU A 232 -4.22 -19.98 -21.91
CA GLU A 232 -2.80 -19.77 -22.27
C GLU A 232 -2.07 -18.81 -21.32
N ASN A 233 -2.74 -17.78 -20.79
CA ASN A 233 -2.12 -16.87 -19.83
C ASN A 233 -1.81 -17.60 -18.52
N GLN A 234 -2.70 -18.47 -18.05
CA GLN A 234 -2.45 -19.32 -16.87
C GLN A 234 -1.25 -20.24 -17.09
N LYS A 235 -1.14 -20.86 -18.28
CA LYS A 235 0.01 -21.70 -18.64
C LYS A 235 1.33 -20.93 -18.60
N GLU A 236 1.33 -19.70 -19.16
CA GLU A 236 2.54 -18.87 -19.17
C GLU A 236 2.96 -18.46 -17.74
N ILE A 237 2.01 -18.02 -16.92
CA ILE A 237 2.28 -17.72 -15.51
C ILE A 237 2.81 -18.95 -14.78
N TYR A 238 2.21 -20.12 -14.98
CA TYR A 238 2.64 -21.38 -14.38
C TYR A 238 4.09 -21.72 -14.77
N LYS A 239 4.45 -21.62 -16.08
CA LYS A 239 5.81 -21.87 -16.59
C LYS A 239 6.83 -20.89 -15.97
N ILE A 240 6.51 -19.59 -15.95
CA ILE A 240 7.40 -18.54 -15.42
C ILE A 240 7.70 -18.79 -13.93
N LEU A 241 6.67 -19.03 -13.13
CA LEU A 241 6.81 -19.28 -11.69
C LEU A 241 7.55 -20.59 -11.42
N THR A 242 7.22 -21.66 -12.15
CA THR A 242 7.90 -22.96 -12.05
C THR A 242 9.39 -22.82 -12.33
N LYS A 243 9.74 -22.16 -13.44
CA LYS A 243 11.14 -21.87 -13.79
C LYS A 243 11.85 -21.07 -12.70
N SER A 244 11.21 -20.01 -12.20
CA SER A 244 11.78 -19.17 -11.15
C SER A 244 12.09 -19.96 -9.87
N ILE A 245 11.19 -20.87 -9.46
CA ILE A 245 11.39 -21.73 -8.29
C ILE A 245 12.58 -22.70 -8.50
N ILE A 246 12.65 -23.36 -9.67
CA ILE A 246 13.75 -24.29 -10.02
C ILE A 246 15.09 -23.56 -10.04
N ASP A 247 15.15 -22.39 -10.68
CA ASP A 247 16.40 -21.62 -10.82
C ASP A 247 16.90 -21.07 -9.47
N ASN A 248 15.99 -20.67 -8.57
CA ASN A 248 16.37 -20.27 -7.21
C ASN A 248 16.86 -21.45 -6.36
N GLY A 249 16.31 -22.65 -6.56
CA GLY A 249 16.79 -23.86 -5.89
C GLY A 249 18.20 -24.31 -6.31
N LYS A 250 18.70 -23.86 -7.47
CA LYS A 250 20.09 -24.15 -7.95
C LYS A 250 21.14 -23.16 -7.42
N LYS A 251 20.71 -22.03 -6.85
CA LYS A 251 21.60 -21.00 -6.31
C LYS A 251 22.01 -21.25 -4.86
N LEU A 252 21.49 -22.31 -4.26
CA LEU A 252 21.78 -22.79 -2.91
C LEU A 252 22.67 -24.00 -2.96
#